data_739a4655739d38b8fab5fc89124956a9
#
_entry.id   739a4655739d38b8fab5fc89124956a9
#
_cell.length_a   1.000
_cell.length_b   1.000
_cell.length_c   1.000
_cell.angle_alpha   90.00
_cell.angle_beta   90.00
_cell.angle_gamma   90.00
#
_symmetry.space_group_name_H-M   'P 1'
#
loop_
_entity.id
_entity.type
_entity.pdbx_description
1 polymer ?
#
loop_
_entity_poly.entity_id
_entity_poly.type
_entity_poly.pdbx_seq_one_letter_code
_entity_poly.pdbx_strand_id
1 'polypeptide(L)'
;MTVAAALLAAGRGSRLGAESTAKPLLELSGRRLVDWALDAAITAETRPVLLVVGHAAADVAATAPPTVQVVVAPDWQLGIAHSLRAALDALEPDPAVDAVCVGLADQPRVGPDAYRRLVAAHQHGATLAVATYAGQRANPVLLDRSLWPEARTLRGDTGARALMSTHTVTEVDCTGTGDPTDVDTLDDLRALEGRTE
;
A
#
# COMPACT_ATOMS: atom_id res chain seq x y z
N MET A 1 8.27 -12.26 -15.04
CA MET A 1 8.07 -10.96 -14.37
C MET A 1 7.34 -11.20 -13.08
N THR A 2 7.98 -10.90 -11.97
CA THR A 2 7.42 -11.07 -10.63
C THR A 2 7.18 -9.68 -10.03
N VAL A 3 5.94 -9.40 -9.64
CA VAL A 3 5.57 -8.13 -9.01
C VAL A 3 5.16 -8.38 -7.57
N ALA A 4 5.89 -7.77 -6.64
CA ALA A 4 5.57 -7.78 -5.22
C ALA A 4 4.42 -6.81 -4.89
N ALA A 5 3.82 -6.97 -3.71
CA ALA A 5 3.02 -5.92 -3.10
C ALA A 5 3.65 -5.52 -1.75
N ALA A 6 3.67 -4.23 -1.46
CA ALA A 6 4.07 -3.68 -0.16
C ALA A 6 2.91 -2.86 0.41
N LEU A 7 2.31 -3.35 1.48
CA LEU A 7 1.25 -2.65 2.19
C LEU A 7 1.84 -1.87 3.36
N LEU A 8 1.79 -0.55 3.26
CA LEU A 8 2.32 0.34 4.29
C LEU A 8 1.30 0.51 5.42
N ALA A 9 1.63 0.00 6.60
CA ALA A 9 0.81 -0.03 7.80
C ALA A 9 1.53 0.59 9.01
N ALA A 10 2.59 1.39 8.78
CA ALA A 10 3.48 1.85 9.84
C ALA A 10 3.03 3.15 10.54
N GLY A 11 2.04 3.85 9.99
CA GLY A 11 1.58 5.15 10.48
C GLY A 11 0.82 5.08 11.81
N ARG A 12 0.95 6.15 12.63
CA ARG A 12 0.28 6.25 13.95
C ARG A 12 -1.24 6.45 13.86
N GLY A 13 -1.76 7.05 12.75
CA GLY A 13 -3.19 7.38 12.66
C GLY A 13 -3.64 8.44 13.67
N SER A 14 -2.84 9.49 13.91
CA SER A 14 -3.01 10.48 14.97
C SER A 14 -4.35 11.25 14.94
N ARG A 15 -5.08 11.24 13.82
CA ARG A 15 -6.37 11.92 13.66
C ARG A 15 -7.56 11.12 14.17
N LEU A 16 -7.39 9.85 14.49
CA LEU A 16 -8.48 8.98 14.96
C LEU A 16 -8.84 9.14 16.44
N GLY A 17 -8.23 10.11 17.13
CA GLY A 17 -8.41 10.30 18.57
C GLY A 17 -7.53 9.33 19.35
N ALA A 18 -6.88 9.87 20.35
CA ALA A 18 -5.96 9.09 21.16
C ALA A 18 -6.73 8.06 21.97
N GLU A 19 -6.71 6.84 21.74
CA GLU A 19 -6.72 5.84 22.79
C GLU A 19 -6.71 4.44 22.20
N SER A 20 -5.53 3.87 22.19
CA SER A 20 -5.17 2.46 22.22
C SER A 20 -5.16 1.65 20.92
N THR A 21 -5.99 1.86 19.90
CA THR A 21 -6.01 0.97 18.75
C THR A 21 -5.24 1.56 17.56
N ALA A 22 -4.23 0.85 17.07
CA ALA A 22 -3.51 1.25 15.85
C ALA A 22 -4.47 1.29 14.64
N LYS A 23 -4.38 2.34 13.80
CA LYS A 23 -5.26 2.55 12.63
C LYS A 23 -5.49 1.28 11.79
N PRO A 24 -4.47 0.47 11.45
CA PRO A 24 -4.66 -0.75 10.66
C PRO A 24 -5.53 -1.82 11.34
N LEU A 25 -5.69 -1.74 12.66
CA LEU A 25 -6.48 -2.69 13.46
C LEU A 25 -7.93 -2.25 13.68
N LEU A 26 -8.32 -1.05 13.22
CA LEU A 26 -9.73 -0.64 13.24
C LEU A 26 -10.55 -1.56 12.35
N GLU A 27 -11.81 -1.76 12.73
CA GLU A 27 -12.71 -2.66 12.02
C GLU A 27 -13.68 -1.89 11.14
N LEU A 28 -13.79 -2.31 9.89
CA LEU A 28 -14.81 -1.94 8.92
C LEU A 28 -15.68 -3.18 8.66
N SER A 29 -16.96 -3.11 9.01
CA SER A 29 -17.90 -4.23 8.85
C SER A 29 -17.40 -5.53 9.51
N GLY A 30 -16.84 -5.43 10.72
CA GLY A 30 -16.38 -6.57 11.51
C GLY A 30 -15.04 -7.19 11.04
N ARG A 31 -14.31 -6.53 10.14
CA ARG A 31 -13.02 -6.98 9.64
C ARG A 31 -12.00 -5.83 9.70
N ARG A 32 -10.78 -6.07 10.17
CA ARG A 32 -9.74 -5.04 10.31
C ARG A 32 -9.36 -4.45 8.96
N LEU A 33 -9.01 -3.14 8.94
CA LEU A 33 -8.59 -2.44 7.72
C LEU A 33 -7.42 -3.15 7.04
N VAL A 34 -6.43 -3.59 7.82
CA VAL A 34 -5.26 -4.32 7.31
C VAL A 34 -5.63 -5.65 6.65
N ASP A 35 -6.65 -6.34 7.14
CA ASP A 35 -7.10 -7.63 6.57
C ASP A 35 -7.74 -7.44 5.20
N TRP A 36 -8.49 -6.36 4.99
CA TRP A 36 -9.02 -5.99 3.69
C TRP A 36 -7.91 -5.71 2.68
N ALA A 37 -6.92 -4.91 3.06
CA ALA A 37 -5.82 -4.54 2.19
C ALA A 37 -4.92 -5.74 1.85
N LEU A 38 -4.62 -6.61 2.83
CA LEU A 38 -3.85 -7.83 2.61
C LEU A 38 -4.55 -8.78 1.65
N ASP A 39 -5.87 -8.98 1.85
CA ASP A 39 -6.67 -9.85 1.00
C ASP A 39 -6.67 -9.40 -0.46
N ALA A 40 -6.78 -8.09 -0.71
CA ALA A 40 -6.72 -7.54 -2.06
C ALA A 40 -5.37 -7.86 -2.74
N ALA A 41 -4.24 -7.64 -2.06
CA ALA A 41 -2.92 -7.92 -2.60
C ALA A 41 -2.68 -9.43 -2.83
N ILE A 42 -3.10 -10.28 -1.88
CA ILE A 42 -2.97 -11.74 -1.98
C ILE A 42 -3.84 -12.27 -3.13
N THR A 43 -5.10 -11.83 -3.21
CA THR A 43 -6.06 -12.24 -4.24
C THR A 43 -5.63 -11.75 -5.64
N ALA A 44 -4.88 -10.67 -5.73
CA ALA A 44 -4.28 -10.19 -6.98
C ALA A 44 -3.10 -11.05 -7.45
N GLU A 45 -2.67 -12.03 -6.64
CA GLU A 45 -1.53 -12.92 -6.92
C GLU A 45 -0.18 -12.21 -7.02
N THR A 46 -0.05 -11.01 -6.41
CA THR A 46 1.26 -10.37 -6.27
C THR A 46 2.15 -11.17 -5.32
N ARG A 47 3.45 -11.28 -5.63
CA ARG A 47 4.38 -12.08 -4.82
C ARG A 47 5.81 -11.51 -4.84
N PRO A 48 6.48 -11.44 -3.68
CA PRO A 48 5.94 -11.61 -2.34
C PRO A 48 4.96 -10.50 -1.95
N VAL A 49 4.13 -10.75 -0.91
CA VAL A 49 3.33 -9.71 -0.25
C VAL A 49 4.02 -9.33 1.05
N LEU A 50 4.29 -8.04 1.23
CA LEU A 50 4.91 -7.47 2.42
C LEU A 50 3.90 -6.64 3.20
N LEU A 51 3.88 -6.83 4.53
CA LEU A 51 3.21 -5.93 5.47
C LEU A 51 4.28 -5.12 6.20
N VAL A 52 4.35 -3.82 5.90
CA VAL A 52 5.33 -2.92 6.52
C VAL A 52 4.72 -2.28 7.76
N VAL A 53 5.26 -2.62 8.92
CA VAL A 53 4.76 -2.19 10.23
C VAL A 53 5.70 -1.20 10.91
N GLY A 54 5.16 -0.38 11.82
CA GLY A 54 5.92 0.63 12.56
C GLY A 54 5.28 0.93 13.90
N HIS A 55 4.29 1.83 13.95
CA HIS A 55 3.48 2.01 15.16
C HIS A 55 2.72 0.73 15.52
N ALA A 56 2.74 0.34 16.78
CA ALA A 56 2.13 -0.90 17.27
C ALA A 56 2.56 -2.14 16.45
N ALA A 57 3.84 -2.20 16.07
CA ALA A 57 4.36 -3.20 15.14
C ALA A 57 4.02 -4.64 15.53
N ALA A 58 4.09 -4.98 16.82
CA ALA A 58 3.79 -6.34 17.28
C ALA A 58 2.32 -6.73 17.04
N ASP A 59 1.38 -5.81 17.36
CA ASP A 59 -0.05 -6.06 17.24
C ASP A 59 -0.48 -6.15 15.76
N VAL A 60 0.05 -5.25 14.92
CA VAL A 60 -0.22 -5.26 13.48
C VAL A 60 0.43 -6.48 12.82
N ALA A 61 1.67 -6.82 13.18
CA ALA A 61 2.35 -8.00 12.66
C ALA A 61 1.62 -9.31 12.97
N ALA A 62 1.00 -9.40 14.15
CA ALA A 62 0.23 -10.59 14.57
C ALA A 62 -1.00 -10.86 13.66
N THR A 63 -1.42 -9.90 12.85
CA THR A 63 -2.53 -10.07 11.89
C THR A 63 -2.10 -10.73 10.59
N ALA A 64 -0.80 -10.72 10.28
CA ALA A 64 -0.28 -11.20 9.01
C ALA A 64 -0.46 -12.72 8.86
N PRO A 65 -1.08 -13.21 7.77
CA PRO A 65 -1.11 -14.64 7.50
C PRO A 65 0.31 -15.16 7.17
N PRO A 66 0.58 -16.47 7.33
CA PRO A 66 1.92 -17.04 7.12
C PRO A 66 2.53 -16.81 5.72
N THR A 67 1.70 -16.48 4.74
CA THR A 67 2.13 -16.19 3.36
C THR A 67 2.61 -14.76 3.16
N VAL A 68 2.48 -13.91 4.18
CA VAL A 68 2.85 -12.49 4.14
C VAL A 68 4.14 -12.27 4.92
N GLN A 69 5.10 -11.61 4.31
CA GLN A 69 6.33 -11.22 4.96
C GLN A 69 6.12 -9.94 5.77
N VAL A 70 6.36 -10.00 7.07
CA VAL A 70 6.33 -8.79 7.92
C VAL A 70 7.67 -8.08 7.86
N VAL A 71 7.64 -6.77 7.61
CA VAL A 71 8.82 -5.90 7.56
C VAL A 71 8.64 -4.78 8.58
N VAL A 72 9.57 -4.66 9.52
CA VAL A 72 9.55 -3.54 10.47
C VAL A 72 10.27 -2.34 9.87
N ALA A 73 9.61 -1.18 9.85
CA ALA A 73 10.22 0.09 9.48
C ALA A 73 10.71 0.80 10.76
N PRO A 74 12.02 0.77 11.10
CA PRO A 74 12.51 1.28 12.38
C PRO A 74 12.32 2.79 12.51
N ASP A 75 12.44 3.51 11.39
CA ASP A 75 12.38 4.97 11.32
C ASP A 75 11.02 5.49 10.83
N TRP A 76 9.95 4.73 11.04
CA TRP A 76 8.60 5.07 10.54
C TRP A 76 8.12 6.46 10.96
N GLN A 77 8.56 6.97 12.15
CA GLN A 77 8.21 8.29 12.67
C GLN A 77 8.71 9.44 11.78
N LEU A 78 9.72 9.16 10.95
CA LEU A 78 10.30 10.15 10.03
C LEU A 78 9.51 10.27 8.72
N GLY A 79 8.36 9.59 8.60
CA GLY A 79 7.43 9.69 7.48
C GLY A 79 7.39 8.48 6.58
N ILE A 80 6.43 8.49 5.64
CA ILE A 80 6.10 7.35 4.77
C ILE A 80 7.29 6.90 3.89
N ALA A 81 8.21 7.80 3.54
CA ALA A 81 9.42 7.47 2.79
C ALA A 81 10.26 6.38 3.46
N HIS A 82 10.28 6.37 4.79
CA HIS A 82 11.05 5.39 5.56
C HIS A 82 10.39 4.00 5.55
N SER A 83 9.05 3.96 5.54
CA SER A 83 8.28 2.72 5.36
C SER A 83 8.46 2.15 3.96
N LEU A 84 8.43 3.00 2.93
CA LEU A 84 8.71 2.60 1.55
C LEU A 84 10.13 2.04 1.43
N ARG A 85 11.13 2.72 2.00
CA ARG A 85 12.51 2.24 1.99
C ARG A 85 12.65 0.87 2.63
N ALA A 86 12.04 0.64 3.80
CA ALA A 86 12.08 -0.65 4.47
C ALA A 86 11.50 -1.77 3.58
N ALA A 87 10.41 -1.49 2.83
CA ALA A 87 9.88 -2.43 1.87
C ALA A 87 10.87 -2.75 0.74
N LEU A 88 11.48 -1.71 0.14
CA LEU A 88 12.44 -1.88 -0.96
C LEU A 88 13.72 -2.61 -0.51
N ASP A 89 14.20 -2.34 0.70
CA ASP A 89 15.36 -3.02 1.27
C ASP A 89 15.08 -4.51 1.55
N ALA A 90 13.84 -4.84 1.94
CA ALA A 90 13.43 -6.23 2.13
C ALA A 90 13.28 -7.01 0.82
N LEU A 91 12.95 -6.33 -0.29
CA LEU A 91 12.82 -6.93 -1.62
C LEU A 91 14.14 -6.99 -2.40
N GLU A 92 15.11 -6.14 -2.08
CA GLU A 92 16.38 -6.02 -2.82
C GLU A 92 17.15 -7.34 -2.97
N PRO A 93 17.22 -8.22 -1.95
CA PRO A 93 17.99 -9.46 -2.04
C PRO A 93 17.40 -10.47 -3.04
N ASP A 94 16.13 -10.33 -3.43
CA ASP A 94 15.50 -11.23 -4.42
C ASP A 94 15.57 -10.63 -5.83
N PRO A 95 16.47 -11.10 -6.69
CA PRO A 95 16.60 -10.59 -8.06
C PRO A 95 15.44 -11.00 -8.97
N ALA A 96 14.56 -11.89 -8.54
CA ALA A 96 13.39 -12.31 -9.31
C ALA A 96 12.24 -11.29 -9.23
N VAL A 97 12.28 -10.38 -8.25
CA VAL A 97 11.27 -9.32 -8.12
C VAL A 97 11.60 -8.16 -9.04
N ASP A 98 10.80 -7.94 -10.06
CA ASP A 98 11.01 -6.92 -11.10
C ASP A 98 10.38 -5.56 -10.71
N ALA A 99 9.30 -5.58 -9.91
CA ALA A 99 8.57 -4.38 -9.53
C ALA A 99 7.83 -4.58 -8.20
N VAL A 100 7.34 -3.50 -7.62
CA VAL A 100 6.49 -3.51 -6.43
C VAL A 100 5.27 -2.62 -6.58
N CYS A 101 4.08 -3.13 -6.27
CA CYS A 101 2.87 -2.35 -6.04
C CYS A 101 2.84 -1.87 -4.58
N VAL A 102 2.85 -0.57 -4.37
CA VAL A 102 2.78 0.05 -3.06
C VAL A 102 1.34 0.44 -2.77
N GLY A 103 0.76 -0.18 -1.76
CA GLY A 103 -0.59 0.11 -1.26
C GLY A 103 -0.56 0.59 0.20
N LEU A 104 -1.70 1.04 0.70
CA LEU A 104 -1.86 1.52 2.07
C LEU A 104 -2.86 0.64 2.82
N ALA A 105 -2.54 0.32 4.08
CA ALA A 105 -3.41 -0.52 4.92
C ALA A 105 -4.67 0.20 5.43
N ASP A 106 -4.77 1.50 5.22
CA ASP A 106 -5.93 2.34 5.57
C ASP A 106 -6.88 2.62 4.40
N GLN A 107 -6.66 1.95 3.27
CA GLN A 107 -7.54 1.96 2.10
C GLN A 107 -8.22 0.58 1.91
N PRO A 108 -9.15 0.20 2.79
CA PRO A 108 -9.68 -1.17 2.87
C PRO A 108 -10.51 -1.59 1.67
N ARG A 109 -10.97 -0.62 0.86
CA ARG A 109 -11.84 -0.89 -0.29
C ARG A 109 -11.11 -0.87 -1.64
N VAL A 110 -9.79 -0.75 -1.65
CA VAL A 110 -9.00 -0.99 -2.86
C VAL A 110 -9.04 -2.48 -3.19
N GLY A 111 -9.66 -2.83 -4.31
CA GLY A 111 -9.87 -4.22 -4.70
C GLY A 111 -8.65 -4.86 -5.40
N PRO A 112 -8.64 -6.20 -5.53
CA PRO A 112 -7.53 -6.92 -6.15
C PRO A 112 -7.32 -6.57 -7.63
N ASP A 113 -8.37 -6.18 -8.33
CA ASP A 113 -8.28 -5.84 -9.75
C ASP A 113 -7.46 -4.55 -10.00
N ALA A 114 -7.40 -3.64 -9.02
CA ALA A 114 -6.50 -2.49 -9.12
C ALA A 114 -5.04 -2.94 -9.22
N TYR A 115 -4.63 -3.87 -8.36
CA TYR A 115 -3.28 -4.45 -8.40
C TYR A 115 -3.04 -5.21 -9.73
N ARG A 116 -3.98 -6.05 -10.16
CA ARG A 116 -3.88 -6.81 -11.42
C ARG A 116 -3.70 -5.89 -12.63
N ARG A 117 -4.44 -4.77 -12.69
CA ARG A 117 -4.32 -3.78 -13.77
C ARG A 117 -2.95 -3.11 -13.78
N LEU A 118 -2.38 -2.76 -12.61
CA LEU A 118 -1.03 -2.21 -12.53
C LEU A 118 0.02 -3.24 -12.96
N VAL A 119 -0.12 -4.50 -12.52
CA VAL A 119 0.77 -5.60 -12.96
C VAL A 119 0.72 -5.75 -14.48
N ALA A 120 -0.47 -5.73 -15.07
CA ALA A 120 -0.62 -5.77 -16.52
C ALA A 120 0.05 -4.59 -17.22
N ALA A 121 -0.09 -3.37 -16.68
CA ALA A 121 0.60 -2.19 -17.22
C ALA A 121 2.13 -2.35 -17.20
N HIS A 122 2.68 -2.91 -16.11
CA HIS A 122 4.10 -3.22 -16.01
C HIS A 122 4.55 -4.26 -17.05
N GLN A 123 3.75 -5.32 -17.27
CA GLN A 123 4.01 -6.32 -18.31
C GLN A 123 4.04 -5.70 -19.73
N HIS A 124 3.37 -4.57 -19.94
CA HIS A 124 3.39 -3.78 -21.17
C HIS A 124 4.45 -2.66 -21.17
N GLY A 125 5.39 -2.68 -20.22
CA GLY A 125 6.56 -1.79 -20.18
C GLY A 125 6.42 -0.54 -19.32
N ALA A 126 5.36 -0.40 -18.53
CA ALA A 126 5.27 0.70 -17.57
C ALA A 126 6.30 0.54 -16.45
N THR A 127 7.16 1.54 -16.24
CA THR A 127 8.12 1.57 -15.14
C THR A 127 7.58 2.26 -13.89
N LEU A 128 6.67 3.23 -14.08
CA LEU A 128 5.92 3.90 -13.02
C LEU A 128 4.45 3.92 -13.42
N ALA A 129 3.61 3.21 -12.68
CA ALA A 129 2.17 3.21 -12.92
C ALA A 129 1.39 3.63 -11.68
N VAL A 130 0.27 4.32 -11.88
CA VAL A 130 -0.60 4.79 -10.80
C VAL A 130 -2.04 4.44 -11.11
N ALA A 131 -2.75 3.89 -10.13
CA ALA A 131 -4.18 3.69 -10.23
C ALA A 131 -4.91 5.04 -10.30
N THR A 132 -5.91 5.12 -11.18
CA THR A 132 -6.83 6.26 -11.22
C THR A 132 -8.26 5.79 -11.00
N TYR A 133 -9.02 6.58 -10.26
CA TYR A 133 -10.45 6.33 -10.02
C TYR A 133 -11.20 7.60 -10.42
N ALA A 134 -12.11 7.49 -11.38
CA ALA A 134 -12.78 8.63 -11.99
C ALA A 134 -11.80 9.75 -12.40
N GLY A 135 -10.64 9.37 -12.96
CA GLY A 135 -9.60 10.29 -13.42
C GLY A 135 -8.72 10.89 -12.32
N GLN A 136 -8.93 10.51 -11.05
CA GLN A 136 -8.10 10.97 -9.93
C GLN A 136 -7.05 9.93 -9.56
N ARG A 137 -5.77 10.33 -9.50
CA ARG A 137 -4.65 9.47 -9.10
C ARG A 137 -4.78 9.04 -7.65
N ALA A 138 -4.66 7.73 -7.41
CA ALA A 138 -4.73 7.13 -6.07
C ALA A 138 -3.73 5.97 -5.93
N ASN A 139 -3.82 5.20 -4.84
CA ASN A 139 -3.09 3.96 -4.70
C ASN A 139 -3.91 2.78 -5.30
N PRO A 140 -3.20 1.67 -5.60
CA PRO A 140 -1.76 1.45 -5.48
C PRO A 140 -0.92 2.18 -6.53
N VAL A 141 0.38 2.31 -6.25
CA VAL A 141 1.40 2.80 -7.18
C VAL A 141 2.38 1.68 -7.46
N LEU A 142 2.68 1.41 -8.73
CA LEU A 142 3.69 0.43 -9.13
C LEU A 142 5.01 1.13 -9.43
N LEU A 143 6.09 0.61 -8.87
CA LEU A 143 7.47 1.00 -9.10
C LEU A 143 8.25 -0.17 -9.69
N ASP A 144 8.75 -0.03 -10.92
CA ASP A 144 9.76 -0.90 -11.49
C ASP A 144 11.05 -0.86 -10.66
N ARG A 145 11.79 -1.95 -10.64
CA ARG A 145 13.04 -2.07 -9.87
C ARG A 145 14.06 -1.00 -10.21
N SER A 146 14.11 -0.53 -11.46
CA SER A 146 15.01 0.54 -11.88
C SER A 146 14.79 1.86 -11.16
N LEU A 147 13.60 2.09 -10.60
CA LEU A 147 13.26 3.29 -9.83
C LEU A 147 13.57 3.18 -8.32
N TRP A 148 13.89 1.98 -7.81
CA TRP A 148 14.13 1.78 -6.38
C TRP A 148 15.31 2.58 -5.82
N PRO A 149 16.45 2.73 -6.54
CA PRO A 149 17.54 3.59 -6.04
C PRO A 149 17.10 5.03 -5.77
N GLU A 150 16.30 5.62 -6.67
CA GLU A 150 15.75 6.96 -6.49
C GLU A 150 14.70 7.01 -5.39
N ALA A 151 13.77 6.04 -5.35
CA ALA A 151 12.74 5.94 -4.32
C ALA A 151 13.34 5.87 -2.90
N ARG A 152 14.50 5.25 -2.71
CA ARG A 152 15.23 5.21 -1.45
C ARG A 152 15.78 6.57 -1.01
N THR A 153 15.92 7.53 -1.91
CA THR A 153 16.40 8.89 -1.56
C THR A 153 15.30 9.78 -1.00
N LEU A 154 14.04 9.38 -1.14
CA LEU A 154 12.88 10.11 -0.62
C LEU A 154 12.99 10.30 0.91
N ARG A 155 12.39 11.37 1.42
CA ARG A 155 12.43 11.77 2.86
C ARG A 155 11.05 12.24 3.33
N GLY A 156 10.83 12.13 4.64
CA GLY A 156 9.63 12.64 5.29
C GLY A 156 8.35 11.97 4.78
N ASP A 157 7.28 12.73 4.70
CA ASP A 157 5.97 12.27 4.23
C ASP A 157 5.84 12.22 2.70
N THR A 158 6.96 11.97 2.03
CA THR A 158 7.03 11.87 0.58
C THR A 158 7.03 10.41 0.16
N GLY A 159 5.89 9.94 -0.33
CA GLY A 159 5.72 8.55 -0.81
C GLY A 159 6.10 8.36 -2.28
N ALA A 160 5.85 7.16 -2.80
CA ALA A 160 6.16 6.75 -4.18
C ALA A 160 5.64 7.72 -5.26
N ARG A 161 4.56 8.44 -4.99
CA ARG A 161 3.98 9.46 -5.89
C ARG A 161 4.93 10.62 -6.20
N ALA A 162 5.93 10.89 -5.38
CA ALA A 162 6.88 11.96 -5.66
C ALA A 162 7.67 11.75 -6.95
N LEU A 163 7.94 10.49 -7.31
CA LEU A 163 8.62 10.13 -8.56
C LEU A 163 7.82 10.53 -9.81
N MET A 164 6.53 10.78 -9.67
CA MET A 164 5.66 11.17 -10.78
C MET A 164 5.97 12.56 -11.34
N SER A 165 6.76 13.38 -10.62
CA SER A 165 7.20 14.70 -11.10
C SER A 165 8.42 14.62 -12.02
N THR A 166 9.17 13.54 -11.98
CA THR A 166 10.44 13.35 -12.68
C THR A 166 10.43 12.23 -13.71
N HIS A 167 9.43 11.35 -13.67
CA HIS A 167 9.32 10.19 -14.55
C HIS A 167 8.02 10.19 -15.36
N THR A 168 8.04 9.48 -16.49
CA THR A 168 6.83 9.18 -17.25
C THR A 168 5.92 8.28 -16.45
N VAL A 169 4.67 8.70 -16.26
CA VAL A 169 3.66 7.99 -15.48
C VAL A 169 2.66 7.32 -16.40
N THR A 170 2.43 6.04 -16.21
CA THR A 170 1.30 5.32 -16.82
C THR A 170 0.11 5.40 -15.87
N GLU A 171 -0.92 6.15 -16.25
CA GLU A 171 -2.20 6.16 -15.52
C GLU A 171 -3.02 4.95 -15.90
N VAL A 172 -3.45 4.19 -14.90
CA VAL A 172 -4.20 2.95 -15.07
C VAL A 172 -5.59 3.15 -14.51
N ASP A 173 -6.60 3.14 -15.37
CA ASP A 173 -7.99 3.29 -14.93
C ASP A 173 -8.43 2.08 -14.11
N CYS A 174 -8.66 2.32 -12.83
CA CYS A 174 -9.16 1.37 -11.83
C CYS A 174 -10.60 1.71 -11.39
N THR A 175 -11.31 2.56 -12.13
CA THR A 175 -12.73 2.84 -11.86
C THR A 175 -13.53 1.54 -11.84
N GLY A 176 -14.34 1.34 -10.81
CA GLY A 176 -15.14 0.13 -10.62
C GLY A 176 -14.39 -1.06 -9.98
N THR A 177 -13.10 -0.93 -9.65
CA THR A 177 -12.35 -2.00 -8.96
C THR A 177 -12.31 -1.83 -7.44
N GLY A 178 -12.95 -0.80 -6.91
CA GLY A 178 -13.01 -0.47 -5.49
C GLY A 178 -13.06 1.04 -5.24
N ASP A 179 -12.81 1.42 -3.99
CA ASP A 179 -12.83 2.80 -3.52
C ASP A 179 -11.48 3.12 -2.84
N PRO A 180 -10.70 4.10 -3.32
CA PRO A 180 -9.39 4.43 -2.77
C PRO A 180 -9.45 5.37 -1.56
N THR A 181 -10.62 5.58 -0.96
CA THR A 181 -10.79 6.45 0.21
C THR A 181 -9.98 5.96 1.39
N ASP A 182 -9.16 6.86 1.96
CA ASP A 182 -8.44 6.62 3.21
C ASP A 182 -9.41 6.68 4.41
N VAL A 183 -9.22 5.82 5.38
CA VAL A 183 -9.89 5.92 6.68
C VAL A 183 -9.02 6.75 7.62
N ASP A 184 -9.18 8.06 7.64
CA ASP A 184 -8.41 8.96 8.52
C ASP A 184 -9.12 9.31 9.81
N THR A 185 -10.45 9.21 9.82
CA THR A 185 -11.33 9.55 10.98
C THR A 185 -12.37 8.46 11.21
N LEU A 186 -13.02 8.49 12.37
CA LEU A 186 -14.15 7.60 12.64
C LEU A 186 -15.36 7.91 11.73
N ASP A 187 -15.46 9.15 11.23
CA ASP A 187 -16.52 9.53 10.30
C ASP A 187 -16.25 8.94 8.90
N ASP A 188 -14.98 8.83 8.46
CA ASP A 188 -14.63 8.12 7.24
C ASP A 188 -15.00 6.64 7.34
N LEU A 189 -14.74 6.02 8.49
CA LEU A 189 -15.09 4.63 8.75
C LEU A 189 -16.62 4.42 8.61
N ARG A 190 -17.41 5.26 9.30
CA ARG A 190 -18.89 5.22 9.21
C ARG A 190 -19.41 5.47 7.80
N ALA A 191 -18.79 6.44 7.08
CA ALA A 191 -19.18 6.75 5.71
C ALA A 191 -18.91 5.57 4.76
N LEU A 192 -17.83 4.80 4.98
CA LEU A 192 -17.56 3.58 4.23
C LEU A 192 -18.51 2.44 4.59
N GLU A 193 -18.93 2.31 5.86
CA GLU A 193 -19.93 1.31 6.27
C GLU A 193 -21.29 1.56 5.60
N GLY A 194 -21.73 2.82 5.52
CA GLY A 194 -23.00 3.18 4.88
C GLY A 194 -23.06 3.01 3.37
N ARG A 195 -21.95 2.77 2.69
CA ARG A 195 -21.86 2.51 1.24
C ARG A 195 -21.95 1.01 0.89
N THR A 196 -22.35 0.17 1.82
CA THR A 196 -22.39 -1.30 1.64
C THR A 196 -23.76 -1.81 1.16
N GLU A 197 -24.65 -0.93 0.68
CA GLU A 197 -25.92 -1.29 0.05
C GLU A 197 -25.89 -1.16 -1.47
#